data_025eca81b608e1dd613229c14eb1bcb6
#
_entry.id   025eca81b608e1dd613229c14eb1bcb6
#
_cell.length_a   1.000
_cell.length_b   1.000
_cell.length_c   1.000
_cell.angle_alpha   90.00
_cell.angle_beta   90.00
_cell.angle_gamma   90.00
#
_symmetry.space_group_name_H-M   'P 1'
#
loop_
_entity.id
_entity.type
_entity.pdbx_description
1 polymer ?
#
loop_
_entity_poly.entity_id
_entity_poly.type
_entity_poly.pdbx_seq_one_letter_code
_entity_poly.pdbx_strand_id
1 'polypeptide(L)'
;MKNEISGIIIRGLGGLYDVLCGKEIISCRARGVFRHEKTSAQAGDRVVIAYDGENKNAGYVIDKXXXXPRKNLLIRPALANTDVLFIAFAPSHPEPDLLGTDKLTAIAVHNGITPVIVITKADIDRKKAEEYRRIYEKCGFTVLLTSSVDGEGMSAVRDYICTRGEDEIFAFAGASGVGKSTLIGSIFSELKLETGRISEKTARGRHTTRAVTLFSCDCGGERMFIADTPGFSMLDFINFNFFGLDELVYTFPEFEKYLGGCRYRGCTHTKEEGXXXXXGRCAEKPP
;
A
#
# COMPACT_ATOMS: atom_id res chain seq x y z
N MET A 1 -29.51 24.72 7.21
CA MET A 1 -28.56 24.04 8.12
C MET A 1 -27.55 23.29 7.27
N LYS A 2 -26.26 23.43 7.54
CA LYS A 2 -25.25 22.65 6.83
C LYS A 2 -25.26 21.23 7.38
N ASN A 3 -25.50 20.26 6.53
CA ASN A 3 -25.43 18.86 6.91
C ASN A 3 -23.96 18.42 6.95
N GLU A 4 -23.59 17.72 7.99
CA GLU A 4 -22.26 17.12 8.12
C GLU A 4 -22.35 15.62 7.87
N ILE A 5 -21.43 15.12 7.07
CA ILE A 5 -21.37 13.69 6.75
C ILE A 5 -19.90 13.23 6.70
N SER A 6 -19.67 12.04 7.22
CA SER A 6 -18.33 11.42 7.18
C SER A 6 -18.09 10.71 5.87
N GLY A 7 -16.85 10.72 5.41
CA GLY A 7 -16.45 10.03 4.20
C GLY A 7 -14.95 9.79 4.14
N ILE A 8 -14.52 9.11 3.08
CA ILE A 8 -13.11 8.85 2.78
C ILE A 8 -12.73 9.60 1.50
N ILE A 9 -11.58 10.26 1.50
CA ILE A 9 -11.06 10.88 0.27
C ILE A 9 -10.59 9.77 -0.66
N ILE A 10 -11.26 9.62 -1.80
CA ILE A 10 -10.88 8.64 -2.81
C ILE A 10 -9.93 9.21 -3.87
N ARG A 11 -9.86 10.54 -3.98
CA ARG A 11 -8.96 11.22 -4.93
C ARG A 11 -8.75 12.66 -4.50
N GLY A 12 -7.52 13.18 -4.68
CA GLY A 12 -7.21 14.59 -4.45
C GLY A 12 -6.31 15.13 -5.55
N LEU A 13 -6.68 16.27 -6.13
CA LEU A 13 -5.89 16.93 -7.18
C LEU A 13 -6.13 18.45 -7.14
N GLY A 14 -5.07 19.22 -6.97
CA GLY A 14 -5.12 20.67 -7.05
C GLY A 14 -6.05 21.34 -6.03
N GLY A 15 -6.19 20.74 -4.83
CA GLY A 15 -7.07 21.27 -3.78
C GLY A 15 -8.55 20.92 -3.96
N LEU A 16 -8.87 20.11 -4.96
CA LEU A 16 -10.17 19.47 -5.14
C LEU A 16 -10.09 18.03 -4.67
N TYR A 17 -11.10 17.57 -3.95
CA TYR A 17 -11.14 16.23 -3.36
C TYR A 17 -12.47 15.57 -3.71
N ASP A 18 -12.40 14.35 -4.18
CA ASP A 18 -13.58 13.49 -4.33
C ASP A 18 -13.66 12.64 -3.04
N VAL A 19 -14.77 12.80 -2.32
CA VAL A 19 -15.00 12.13 -1.03
C VAL A 19 -16.16 11.15 -1.21
N LEU A 20 -15.92 9.90 -0.89
CA LEU A 20 -16.96 8.86 -0.87
C LEU A 20 -17.68 8.90 0.48
N CYS A 21 -18.97 9.21 0.47
CA CYS A 21 -19.86 9.29 1.61
C CYS A 21 -20.96 8.25 1.43
N GLY A 22 -20.86 7.14 2.14
CA GLY A 22 -21.73 5.99 1.89
C GLY A 22 -21.53 5.45 0.47
N LYS A 23 -22.53 5.63 -0.41
CA LYS A 23 -22.48 5.24 -1.83
C LYS A 23 -22.33 6.44 -2.78
N GLU A 24 -22.27 7.66 -2.24
CA GLU A 24 -22.21 8.88 -3.05
C GLU A 24 -20.83 9.51 -3.04
N ILE A 25 -20.39 9.99 -4.21
CA ILE A 25 -19.15 10.75 -4.35
C ILE A 25 -19.51 12.24 -4.37
N ILE A 26 -18.93 12.99 -3.42
CA ILE A 26 -19.14 14.42 -3.28
C ILE A 26 -17.80 15.13 -3.54
N SER A 27 -17.80 16.05 -4.51
CA SER A 27 -16.59 16.84 -4.83
C SER A 27 -16.49 18.03 -3.87
N CYS A 28 -15.36 18.15 -3.19
CA CYS A 28 -15.13 19.08 -2.10
C CYS A 28 -13.88 19.93 -2.33
N ARG A 29 -13.85 21.11 -1.70
CA ARG A 29 -12.65 21.95 -1.59
C ARG A 29 -12.25 22.07 -0.13
N ALA A 30 -10.94 22.00 0.16
CA ALA A 30 -10.44 22.23 1.51
C ALA A 30 -10.60 23.69 1.92
N ARG A 31 -10.97 23.94 3.17
CA ARG A 31 -10.94 25.29 3.76
C ARG A 31 -9.53 25.87 3.75
N GLY A 32 -9.43 27.19 3.69
CA GLY A 32 -8.18 27.93 3.63
C GLY A 32 -7.20 27.60 4.76
N VAL A 33 -7.70 27.24 5.93
CA VAL A 33 -6.91 26.82 7.11
C VAL A 33 -5.99 25.64 6.76
N PHE A 34 -6.42 24.70 5.91
CA PHE A 34 -5.62 23.53 5.51
C PHE A 34 -4.46 23.87 4.56
N ARG A 35 -4.46 25.07 3.97
CA ARG A 35 -3.34 25.51 3.11
C ARG A 35 -2.09 25.88 3.90
N HIS A 36 -2.27 26.20 5.19
CA HIS A 36 -1.18 26.59 6.08
C HIS A 36 -0.61 25.42 6.90
N GLU A 37 -1.32 24.33 7.00
CA GLU A 37 -0.81 23.11 7.64
C GLU A 37 0.13 22.36 6.67
N LYS A 38 1.28 21.91 7.19
CA LYS A 38 2.28 21.15 6.41
C LYS A 38 1.75 19.80 5.88
N THR A 39 0.56 19.37 6.32
CA THR A 39 -0.05 18.10 5.91
C THR A 39 -1.32 18.35 5.09
N SER A 40 -1.17 18.39 3.77
CA SER A 40 -2.33 18.40 2.87
C SER A 40 -3.18 17.13 3.03
N ALA A 41 -4.47 17.25 2.78
CA ALA A 41 -5.36 16.09 2.73
C ALA A 41 -4.98 15.18 1.54
N GLN A 42 -5.03 13.87 1.76
CA GLN A 42 -4.59 12.86 0.78
C GLN A 42 -5.67 11.81 0.58
N ALA A 43 -5.59 11.08 -0.52
CA ALA A 43 -6.41 9.88 -0.72
C ALA A 43 -6.21 8.94 0.49
N GLY A 44 -7.28 8.35 1.00
CA GLY A 44 -7.30 7.53 2.19
C GLY A 44 -7.61 8.26 3.49
N ASP A 45 -7.59 9.62 3.51
CA ASP A 45 -7.97 10.36 4.71
C ASP A 45 -9.47 10.23 4.98
N ARG A 46 -9.80 9.95 6.24
CA ARG A 46 -11.18 9.97 6.73
C ARG A 46 -11.51 11.41 7.14
N VAL A 47 -12.59 11.95 6.61
CA VAL A 47 -12.94 13.37 6.76
C VAL A 47 -14.43 13.54 7.06
N VAL A 48 -14.76 14.67 7.66
CA VAL A 48 -16.15 15.14 7.75
C VAL A 48 -16.31 16.30 6.77
N ILE A 49 -17.28 16.21 5.91
CA ILE A 49 -17.61 17.27 4.96
C ILE A 49 -18.90 17.97 5.39
N ALA A 50 -18.95 19.29 5.19
CA ALA A 50 -20.16 20.08 5.35
C ALA A 50 -20.67 20.46 3.97
N TYR A 51 -21.91 20.17 3.66
CA TYR A 51 -22.50 20.46 2.37
C TYR A 51 -23.91 21.01 2.49
N ASP A 52 -24.31 21.77 1.48
CA ASP A 52 -25.67 22.26 1.33
C ASP A 52 -26.45 21.21 0.54
N GLY A 53 -27.47 20.64 1.13
CA GLY A 53 -28.19 19.48 0.60
C GLY A 53 -28.81 19.64 -0.79
N GLU A 54 -28.92 20.88 -1.30
CA GLU A 54 -29.55 21.17 -2.60
C GLU A 54 -28.58 21.09 -3.77
N ASN A 55 -27.27 21.16 -3.55
CA ASN A 55 -26.32 21.22 -4.66
C ASN A 55 -25.05 20.39 -4.40
N LYS A 56 -25.12 19.12 -4.74
CA LYS A 56 -24.02 18.15 -4.58
C LYS A 56 -22.77 18.47 -5.42
N ASN A 57 -22.82 19.42 -6.33
CA ASN A 57 -21.71 19.78 -7.22
C ASN A 57 -21.07 21.14 -6.90
N ALA A 58 -21.52 21.83 -5.85
CA ALA A 58 -21.05 23.18 -5.54
C ALA A 58 -20.15 23.22 -4.31
N GLY A 59 -18.85 23.24 -4.53
CA GLY A 59 -17.83 23.74 -3.63
C GLY A 59 -17.93 23.36 -2.15
N TYR A 60 -18.04 22.10 -1.84
CA TYR A 60 -18.12 21.60 -0.45
C TYR A 60 -16.78 21.74 0.28
N VAL A 61 -16.87 22.09 1.54
CA VAL A 61 -15.67 22.32 2.35
C VAL A 61 -15.37 21.10 3.20
N ILE A 62 -14.15 20.62 3.12
CA ILE A 62 -13.66 19.53 3.97
C ILE A 62 -13.24 20.12 5.31
N ASP A 63 -13.81 19.58 6.41
CA ASP A 63 -13.34 19.83 7.76
C ASP A 63 -12.68 18.56 8.30
N LYS A 64 -11.44 18.69 8.79
CA LYS A 64 -10.74 17.59 9.46
C LYS A 64 -11.30 17.41 10.85
N UNK A 65 -12.38 16.97 10.68
CA UNK A 65 -12.93 16.83 11.97
C UNK A 65 -12.27 15.73 12.66
N UNK A 66 -12.17 15.48 13.03
CA UNK A 66 -11.83 14.48 13.54
C UNK A 66 -11.25 13.48 12.66
N UNK A 67 -10.73 13.92 12.04
CA UNK A 67 -10.12 13.03 11.31
C UNK A 67 -9.64 12.06 12.21
N UNK A 68 -9.95 11.13 12.11
CA UNK A 68 -9.32 10.26 12.67
C UNK A 68 -7.98 10.54 12.44
N PRO A 69 -7.24 10.33 13.42
CA PRO A 69 -5.82 10.46 13.17
C PRO A 69 -5.34 9.42 12.16
N ARG A 70 -4.47 9.84 11.28
CA ARG A 70 -3.90 8.93 10.29
C ARG A 70 -3.17 7.77 11.00
N LYS A 71 -3.44 6.55 10.59
CA LYS A 71 -2.65 5.37 11.00
C LYS A 71 -1.22 5.48 10.46
N ASN A 72 -1.11 5.93 9.20
CA ASN A 72 0.16 6.11 8.48
C ASN A 72 -0.03 7.04 7.30
N LEU A 73 1.08 7.46 6.70
CA LEU A 73 1.08 8.26 5.48
C LEU A 73 2.28 7.86 4.61
N LEU A 74 2.00 7.24 3.49
CA LEU A 74 3.00 7.06 2.44
C LEU A 74 3.19 8.41 1.73
N ILE A 75 4.43 8.79 1.47
CA ILE A 75 4.75 10.10 0.89
C ILE A 75 4.73 10.04 -0.64
N ARG A 76 5.19 8.96 -1.21
CA ARG A 76 5.20 8.71 -2.65
C ARG A 76 4.89 7.24 -2.96
N PRO A 77 3.70 6.99 -3.50
CA PRO A 77 2.61 7.95 -3.73
C PRO A 77 1.99 8.44 -2.42
N ALA A 78 1.42 9.63 -2.44
CA ALA A 78 0.78 10.23 -1.27
C ALA A 78 -0.56 9.52 -0.98
N LEU A 79 -0.52 8.60 -0.02
CA LEU A 79 -1.65 7.75 0.35
C LEU A 79 -1.68 7.59 1.87
N ALA A 80 -2.80 7.91 2.48
CA ALA A 80 -3.01 7.82 3.93
C ALA A 80 -3.75 6.53 4.30
N ASN A 81 -3.52 6.06 5.52
CA ASN A 81 -4.28 4.96 6.13
C ASN A 81 -4.22 3.65 5.34
N THR A 82 -3.08 3.36 4.73
CA THR A 82 -2.85 2.07 4.04
C THR A 82 -2.79 0.95 5.08
N ASP A 83 -3.55 -0.11 4.88
CA ASP A 83 -3.56 -1.26 5.78
C ASP A 83 -2.63 -2.37 5.27
N VAL A 84 -2.65 -2.62 3.96
CA VAL A 84 -1.85 -3.68 3.33
C VAL A 84 -1.09 -3.13 2.12
N LEU A 85 0.19 -3.49 2.03
CA LEU A 85 1.03 -3.21 0.85
C LEU A 85 1.41 -4.53 0.17
N PHE A 86 0.83 -4.79 -0.99
CA PHE A 86 1.25 -5.90 -1.85
C PHE A 86 2.54 -5.49 -2.57
N ILE A 87 3.63 -6.20 -2.30
CA ILE A 87 4.96 -5.94 -2.88
C ILE A 87 5.22 -7.02 -3.93
N ALA A 88 5.15 -6.61 -5.20
CA ALA A 88 5.18 -7.53 -6.33
C ALA A 88 6.56 -7.56 -7.01
N PHE A 89 7.06 -8.76 -7.27
CA PHE A 89 8.22 -8.99 -8.14
C PHE A 89 8.07 -10.30 -8.92
N ALA A 90 8.81 -10.43 -10.01
CA ALA A 90 8.86 -11.66 -10.82
C ALA A 90 10.12 -12.46 -10.47
N PRO A 91 10.12 -13.80 -10.59
CA PRO A 91 11.28 -14.61 -10.21
C PRO A 91 12.49 -14.44 -11.14
N SER A 92 12.30 -13.96 -12.37
CA SER A 92 13.39 -13.83 -13.36
C SER A 92 13.23 -12.66 -14.34
N HIS A 93 12.08 -12.39 -14.89
CA HIS A 93 11.89 -11.36 -15.93
C HIS A 93 10.75 -10.39 -15.59
N PRO A 94 11.09 -9.15 -15.17
CA PRO A 94 12.44 -8.59 -14.96
C PRO A 94 13.19 -9.24 -13.80
N GLU A 95 14.51 -9.13 -13.79
CA GLU A 95 15.35 -9.63 -12.70
C GLU A 95 14.87 -9.01 -11.37
N PRO A 96 14.65 -9.81 -10.33
CA PRO A 96 14.10 -9.27 -9.07
C PRO A 96 15.08 -8.36 -8.35
N ASP A 97 14.60 -7.20 -7.96
CA ASP A 97 15.32 -6.30 -7.05
C ASP A 97 14.96 -6.68 -5.60
N LEU A 98 15.65 -7.69 -5.08
CA LEU A 98 15.38 -8.18 -3.71
C LEU A 98 15.70 -7.11 -2.65
N LEU A 99 16.78 -6.35 -2.84
CA LEU A 99 17.10 -5.26 -1.91
C LEU A 99 16.00 -4.20 -1.86
N GLY A 100 15.45 -3.84 -3.02
CA GLY A 100 14.31 -2.92 -3.08
C GLY A 100 13.06 -3.52 -2.43
N THR A 101 12.82 -4.81 -2.63
CA THR A 101 11.72 -5.54 -1.97
C THR A 101 11.89 -5.48 -0.45
N ASP A 102 13.08 -5.77 0.07
CA ASP A 102 13.38 -5.73 1.52
C ASP A 102 13.21 -4.32 2.10
N LYS A 103 13.64 -3.29 1.35
CA LYS A 103 13.41 -1.89 1.76
C LYS A 103 11.92 -1.57 1.84
N LEU A 104 11.11 -2.03 0.88
CA LEU A 104 9.66 -1.81 0.90
C LEU A 104 8.99 -2.54 2.08
N THR A 105 9.42 -3.78 2.38
CA THR A 105 8.89 -4.49 3.56
C THR A 105 9.24 -3.74 4.85
N ALA A 106 10.49 -3.27 4.99
CA ALA A 106 10.92 -2.52 6.16
C ALA A 106 10.11 -1.22 6.33
N ILE A 107 9.92 -0.48 5.24
CA ILE A 107 9.11 0.76 5.25
C ILE A 107 7.66 0.44 5.63
N ALA A 108 7.08 -0.61 5.10
CA ALA A 108 5.69 -1.02 5.41
C ALA A 108 5.58 -1.34 6.91
N VAL A 109 6.45 -2.21 7.42
CA VAL A 109 6.43 -2.61 8.84
C VAL A 109 6.60 -1.39 9.76
N HIS A 110 7.58 -0.52 9.47
CA HIS A 110 7.83 0.70 10.26
C HIS A 110 6.58 1.60 10.34
N ASN A 111 5.83 1.67 9.25
CA ASN A 111 4.61 2.50 9.19
C ASN A 111 3.35 1.78 9.68
N GLY A 112 3.47 0.57 10.24
CA GLY A 112 2.31 -0.20 10.69
C GLY A 112 1.44 -0.73 9.55
N ILE A 113 2.02 -0.87 8.35
CA ILE A 113 1.36 -1.41 7.16
C ILE A 113 1.75 -2.88 7.04
N THR A 114 0.78 -3.76 6.81
CA THR A 114 1.06 -5.19 6.62
C THR A 114 1.65 -5.43 5.23
N PRO A 115 2.93 -5.84 5.10
CA PRO A 115 3.46 -6.21 3.79
C PRO A 115 3.04 -7.63 3.41
N VAL A 116 2.66 -7.80 2.15
CA VAL A 116 2.36 -9.11 1.55
C VAL A 116 3.19 -9.22 0.28
N ILE A 117 4.02 -10.24 0.20
CA ILE A 117 4.86 -10.49 -0.97
C ILE A 117 4.04 -11.18 -2.04
N VAL A 118 4.06 -10.66 -3.26
CA VAL A 118 3.39 -11.27 -4.40
C VAL A 118 4.44 -11.61 -5.46
N ILE A 119 4.75 -12.89 -5.60
CA ILE A 119 5.67 -13.37 -6.63
C ILE A 119 4.84 -13.66 -7.88
N THR A 120 4.91 -12.71 -8.81
CA THR A 120 4.16 -12.76 -10.07
C THR A 120 4.91 -13.58 -11.11
N LYS A 121 4.21 -13.96 -12.20
CA LYS A 121 4.82 -14.72 -13.30
C LYS A 121 5.55 -15.98 -12.81
N ALA A 122 4.97 -16.67 -11.83
CA ALA A 122 5.58 -17.86 -11.24
C ALA A 122 5.78 -18.99 -12.25
N ASP A 123 5.03 -18.96 -13.34
CA ASP A 123 5.14 -19.87 -14.49
C ASP A 123 6.50 -19.78 -15.22
N ILE A 124 7.14 -18.61 -15.22
CA ILE A 124 8.41 -18.39 -15.95
C ILE A 124 9.58 -19.14 -15.29
N ASP A 125 9.65 -19.14 -13.96
CA ASP A 125 10.68 -19.88 -13.21
C ASP A 125 10.10 -20.34 -11.88
N ARG A 126 9.43 -21.48 -11.93
CA ARG A 126 8.77 -22.07 -10.76
C ARG A 126 9.73 -22.38 -9.62
N LYS A 127 10.92 -22.87 -9.96
CA LYS A 127 11.93 -23.24 -8.96
C LYS A 127 12.38 -22.02 -8.14
N LYS A 128 12.73 -20.92 -8.82
CA LYS A 128 13.10 -19.65 -8.16
C LYS A 128 11.91 -19.05 -7.39
N ALA A 129 10.71 -19.10 -7.96
CA ALA A 129 9.51 -18.59 -7.29
C ALA A 129 9.30 -19.29 -5.94
N GLU A 130 9.41 -20.63 -5.89
CA GLU A 130 9.28 -21.40 -4.66
C GLU A 130 10.45 -21.16 -3.69
N GLU A 131 11.65 -20.92 -4.22
CA GLU A 131 12.81 -20.55 -3.38
C GLU A 131 12.57 -19.21 -2.67
N TYR A 132 12.17 -18.17 -3.41
CA TYR A 132 11.85 -16.86 -2.84
C TYR A 132 10.68 -16.94 -1.86
N ARG A 133 9.66 -17.72 -2.20
CA ARG A 133 8.53 -17.97 -1.30
C ARG A 133 9.02 -18.46 0.07
N ARG A 134 9.85 -19.51 0.08
CA ARG A 134 10.39 -20.09 1.33
C ARG A 134 11.22 -19.08 2.12
N ILE A 135 12.01 -18.23 1.43
CA ILE A 135 12.82 -17.18 2.07
C ILE A 135 11.90 -16.21 2.81
N TYR A 136 10.94 -15.61 2.12
CA TYR A 136 10.08 -14.59 2.72
C TYR A 136 9.11 -15.17 3.76
N GLU A 137 8.62 -16.39 3.58
CA GLU A 137 7.81 -17.09 4.60
C GLU A 137 8.62 -17.34 5.89
N LYS A 138 9.89 -17.72 5.77
CA LYS A 138 10.80 -17.87 6.95
C LYS A 138 11.00 -16.55 7.69
N CYS A 139 10.95 -15.43 6.98
CA CYS A 139 11.02 -14.09 7.57
C CYS A 139 9.69 -13.65 8.22
N GLY A 140 8.65 -14.48 8.12
CA GLY A 140 7.34 -14.19 8.74
C GLY A 140 6.35 -13.46 7.84
N PHE A 141 6.67 -13.28 6.57
CA PHE A 141 5.78 -12.58 5.63
C PHE A 141 4.79 -13.55 4.95
N THR A 142 3.59 -13.06 4.69
CA THR A 142 2.65 -13.74 3.81
C THR A 142 3.18 -13.66 2.37
N VAL A 143 3.22 -14.79 1.66
CA VAL A 143 3.70 -14.85 0.28
C VAL A 143 2.64 -15.50 -0.61
N LEU A 144 2.30 -14.83 -1.71
CA LEU A 144 1.35 -15.32 -2.71
C LEU A 144 2.10 -15.50 -4.03
N LEU A 145 2.00 -16.69 -4.61
CA LEU A 145 2.51 -16.96 -5.96
C LEU A 145 1.37 -16.74 -6.96
N THR A 146 1.64 -16.01 -8.05
CA THR A 146 0.63 -15.75 -9.06
C THR A 146 1.19 -15.92 -10.48
N SER A 147 0.32 -16.38 -11.39
CA SER A 147 0.58 -16.43 -12.82
C SER A 147 -0.67 -16.01 -13.58
N SER A 148 -0.52 -15.03 -14.45
CA SER A 148 -1.62 -14.57 -15.31
C SER A 148 -1.79 -15.46 -16.57
N VAL A 149 -0.86 -16.36 -16.83
CA VAL A 149 -0.90 -17.25 -18.01
C VAL A 149 -1.85 -18.42 -17.74
N ASP A 150 -1.73 -19.03 -16.59
CA ASP A 150 -2.55 -20.18 -16.19
C ASP A 150 -3.61 -19.86 -15.11
N GLY A 151 -3.61 -18.63 -14.63
CA GLY A 151 -4.55 -18.17 -13.61
C GLY A 151 -4.19 -18.58 -12.18
N GLU A 152 -3.05 -19.27 -12.00
CA GLU A 152 -2.65 -19.74 -10.67
C GLU A 152 -2.50 -18.57 -9.67
N GLY A 153 -3.08 -18.74 -8.50
CA GLY A 153 -2.94 -17.82 -7.37
C GLY A 153 -3.62 -16.46 -7.52
N MET A 154 -4.26 -16.19 -8.66
CA MET A 154 -4.94 -14.91 -8.88
C MET A 154 -6.11 -14.73 -7.90
N SER A 155 -6.89 -15.80 -7.69
CA SER A 155 -7.95 -15.80 -6.68
C SER A 155 -7.43 -15.65 -5.26
N ALA A 156 -6.23 -16.17 -4.96
CA ALA A 156 -5.66 -16.08 -3.61
C ALA A 156 -5.41 -14.64 -3.17
N VAL A 157 -5.04 -13.75 -4.11
CA VAL A 157 -4.88 -12.31 -3.81
C VAL A 157 -6.23 -11.67 -3.49
N ARG A 158 -7.26 -11.99 -4.29
CA ARG A 158 -8.64 -11.53 -4.02
C ARG A 158 -9.13 -12.07 -2.67
N ASP A 159 -8.96 -13.36 -2.45
CA ASP A 159 -9.43 -14.01 -1.22
C ASP A 159 -8.74 -13.40 0.01
N TYR A 160 -7.43 -13.11 -0.09
CA TYR A 160 -6.71 -12.40 0.97
C TYR A 160 -7.36 -11.03 1.25
N ILE A 161 -7.68 -10.26 0.20
CA ILE A 161 -8.37 -8.96 0.35
C ILE A 161 -9.72 -9.17 1.07
N CYS A 162 -10.49 -10.17 0.65
CA CYS A 162 -11.85 -10.44 1.17
C CYS A 162 -11.87 -11.06 2.58
N THR A 163 -10.74 -11.49 3.13
CA THR A 163 -10.66 -11.94 4.53
C THR A 163 -10.35 -10.80 5.51
N ARG A 164 -10.17 -9.59 5.00
CA ARG A 164 -9.77 -8.42 5.81
C ARG A 164 -11.02 -7.62 6.25
N GLY A 165 -10.77 -6.62 7.09
CA GLY A 165 -11.85 -5.81 7.67
C GLY A 165 -12.42 -4.75 6.74
N GLU A 166 -13.64 -4.30 7.05
CA GLU A 166 -14.32 -3.25 6.31
C GLU A 166 -13.49 -1.96 6.24
N ASP A 167 -13.53 -1.30 5.11
CA ASP A 167 -12.85 -0.03 4.82
C ASP A 167 -11.32 -0.10 4.89
N GLU A 168 -10.71 -1.29 4.79
CA GLU A 168 -9.25 -1.42 4.65
C GLU A 168 -8.78 -0.96 3.26
N ILE A 169 -7.58 -0.37 3.24
CA ILE A 169 -6.95 0.19 2.02
C ILE A 169 -5.76 -0.68 1.61
N PHE A 170 -5.81 -1.19 0.40
CA PHE A 170 -4.80 -2.05 -0.22
C PHE A 170 -4.05 -1.28 -1.29
N ALA A 171 -2.71 -1.26 -1.21
CA ALA A 171 -1.84 -0.65 -2.20
C ALA A 171 -0.91 -1.68 -2.83
N PHE A 172 -0.42 -1.40 -4.05
CA PHE A 172 0.47 -2.30 -4.80
C PHE A 172 1.77 -1.59 -5.15
N ALA A 173 2.90 -2.19 -4.81
CA ALA A 173 4.24 -1.70 -5.10
C ALA A 173 5.06 -2.74 -5.88
N GLY A 174 6.12 -2.30 -6.54
CA GLY A 174 7.03 -3.19 -7.26
C GLY A 174 7.57 -2.56 -8.54
N ALA A 175 8.58 -3.19 -9.12
CA ALA A 175 9.25 -2.69 -10.33
C ALA A 175 8.31 -2.62 -11.54
N SER A 176 8.69 -1.84 -12.54
CA SER A 176 7.95 -1.81 -13.81
C SER A 176 8.05 -3.17 -14.52
N GLY A 177 6.97 -3.59 -15.15
CA GLY A 177 6.95 -4.83 -15.93
C GLY A 177 6.80 -6.11 -15.13
N VAL A 178 6.70 -6.04 -13.80
CA VAL A 178 6.52 -7.26 -12.97
C VAL A 178 5.11 -7.87 -13.08
N GLY A 179 4.13 -7.15 -13.64
CA GLY A 179 2.77 -7.69 -13.79
C GLY A 179 1.73 -7.09 -12.84
N LYS A 180 2.05 -6.00 -12.12
CA LYS A 180 1.11 -5.35 -11.20
C LYS A 180 -0.23 -4.98 -11.85
N SER A 181 -0.16 -4.32 -13.01
CA SER A 181 -1.38 -3.87 -13.72
C SER A 181 -2.24 -5.05 -14.17
N THR A 182 -1.63 -6.15 -14.57
CA THR A 182 -2.33 -7.38 -14.91
C THR A 182 -3.02 -7.99 -13.69
N LEU A 183 -2.29 -8.05 -12.58
CA LEU A 183 -2.82 -8.54 -11.30
C LEU A 183 -4.00 -7.67 -10.82
N ILE A 184 -3.81 -6.36 -10.79
CA ILE A 184 -4.86 -5.40 -10.41
C ILE A 184 -6.07 -5.53 -11.34
N GLY A 185 -5.83 -5.61 -12.66
CA GLY A 185 -6.89 -5.78 -13.65
C GLY A 185 -7.71 -7.05 -13.44
N SER A 186 -7.05 -8.16 -13.08
CA SER A 186 -7.74 -9.42 -12.77
C SER A 186 -8.61 -9.27 -11.51
N ILE A 187 -8.04 -8.69 -10.46
CA ILE A 187 -8.79 -8.42 -9.21
C ILE A 187 -10.00 -7.54 -9.53
N PHE A 188 -9.82 -6.49 -10.33
CA PHE A 188 -10.90 -5.58 -10.70
C PHE A 188 -12.00 -6.23 -11.53
N SER A 189 -11.66 -7.18 -12.39
CA SER A 189 -12.67 -7.90 -13.19
C SER A 189 -13.52 -8.85 -12.35
N GLU A 190 -12.95 -9.40 -11.28
CA GLU A 190 -13.64 -10.34 -10.39
C GLU A 190 -14.46 -9.62 -9.30
N LEU A 191 -13.90 -8.53 -8.77
CA LEU A 191 -14.61 -7.67 -7.83
C LEU A 191 -15.40 -6.64 -8.64
N LYS A 192 -16.72 -6.67 -8.57
CA LYS A 192 -17.60 -5.70 -9.24
C LYS A 192 -17.33 -4.31 -8.66
N LEU A 193 -16.36 -3.61 -9.21
CA LEU A 193 -16.06 -2.25 -8.80
C LEU A 193 -17.25 -1.34 -9.03
N GLU A 194 -17.59 -0.56 -8.04
CA GLU A 194 -18.54 0.53 -8.18
C GLU A 194 -17.88 1.67 -8.99
N THR A 195 -17.63 1.41 -10.27
CA THR A 195 -17.02 2.39 -11.19
C THR A 195 -18.07 3.35 -11.72
N GLY A 196 -18.50 4.25 -10.85
CA GLY A 196 -19.21 5.41 -11.35
C GLY A 196 -18.25 6.36 -12.08
N ARG A 197 -18.42 6.57 -13.37
CA ARG A 197 -17.81 7.64 -14.23
C ARG A 197 -16.28 7.73 -14.30
N ILE A 198 -15.51 6.85 -13.63
CA ILE A 198 -14.05 7.00 -13.59
C ILE A 198 -13.36 6.20 -14.71
N SER A 199 -14.01 5.11 -15.20
CA SER A 199 -13.43 4.21 -16.20
C SER A 199 -13.19 4.84 -17.58
N GLU A 200 -13.96 5.86 -17.95
CA GLU A 200 -13.82 6.49 -19.28
C GLU A 200 -12.59 7.41 -19.40
N LYS A 201 -12.07 7.93 -18.28
CA LYS A 201 -10.92 8.84 -18.29
C LYS A 201 -9.58 8.12 -18.16
N THR A 202 -9.55 6.94 -17.55
CA THR A 202 -8.32 6.14 -17.44
C THR A 202 -7.92 5.44 -18.74
N ALA A 203 -8.91 5.19 -19.63
CA ALA A 203 -8.67 4.56 -20.93
C ALA A 203 -8.03 5.51 -21.99
N ARG A 204 -8.03 6.81 -21.75
CA ARG A 204 -7.48 7.80 -22.69
C ARG A 204 -6.19 8.46 -22.17
N GLY A 205 -5.11 7.78 -22.37
CA GLY A 205 -3.81 8.26 -22.77
C GLY A 205 -3.06 9.34 -22.00
N ARG A 206 -1.79 9.09 -21.83
CA ARG A 206 -0.65 9.99 -21.58
C ARG A 206 -0.49 10.60 -20.17
N HIS A 207 0.42 9.99 -19.42
CA HIS A 207 1.53 10.58 -18.60
C HIS A 207 1.32 11.90 -17.84
N THR A 208 0.14 12.18 -17.24
CA THR A 208 0.03 13.45 -16.49
C THR A 208 -0.61 13.37 -15.11
N THR A 209 -1.12 12.23 -14.67
CA THR A 209 -1.81 12.19 -13.38
C THR A 209 -0.98 11.43 -12.34
N ARG A 210 -0.29 12.16 -11.49
CA ARG A 210 0.43 11.64 -10.32
C ARG A 210 -0.48 11.48 -9.09
N ALA A 211 -1.79 11.52 -9.28
CA ALA A 211 -2.76 11.44 -8.18
C ALA A 211 -3.17 9.98 -7.94
N VAL A 212 -3.09 9.56 -6.70
CA VAL A 212 -3.62 8.26 -6.26
C VAL A 212 -5.15 8.31 -6.35
N THR A 213 -5.75 7.22 -6.82
CA THR A 213 -7.20 7.03 -6.82
C THR A 213 -7.54 5.75 -6.06
N LEU A 214 -8.46 5.83 -5.13
CA LEU A 214 -9.00 4.67 -4.43
C LEU A 214 -10.27 4.20 -5.15
N PHE A 215 -10.32 2.92 -5.47
CA PHE A 215 -11.49 2.25 -6.01
C PHE A 215 -12.13 1.42 -4.89
N SER A 216 -13.41 1.65 -4.63
CA SER A 216 -14.15 0.80 -3.71
C SER A 216 -14.55 -0.50 -4.40
N CYS A 217 -14.46 -1.60 -3.67
CA CYS A 217 -14.94 -2.91 -4.09
C CYS A 217 -15.73 -3.56 -2.96
N ASP A 218 -16.63 -4.44 -3.32
CA ASP A 218 -17.44 -5.21 -2.37
C ASP A 218 -16.89 -6.63 -2.25
N CYS A 219 -16.62 -7.04 -1.04
CA CYS A 219 -16.18 -8.39 -0.70
C CYS A 219 -17.17 -9.02 0.29
N GLY A 220 -18.20 -9.64 -0.25
CA GLY A 220 -19.18 -10.35 0.58
C GLY A 220 -20.05 -9.44 1.46
N GLY A 221 -20.25 -8.19 1.02
CA GLY A 221 -21.02 -7.20 1.75
C GLY A 221 -20.18 -6.20 2.53
N GLU A 222 -18.87 -6.41 2.61
CA GLU A 222 -17.92 -5.47 3.24
C GLU A 222 -17.21 -4.65 2.17
N ARG A 223 -17.10 -3.37 2.41
CA ARG A 223 -16.42 -2.44 1.49
C ARG A 223 -14.93 -2.42 1.76
N MET A 224 -14.14 -2.53 0.69
CA MET A 224 -12.68 -2.42 0.70
C MET A 224 -12.24 -1.34 -0.29
N PHE A 225 -10.99 -0.88 -0.18
CA PHE A 225 -10.43 0.11 -1.10
C PHE A 225 -9.13 -0.40 -1.72
N ILE A 226 -9.05 -0.33 -3.04
CA ILE A 226 -7.81 -0.66 -3.78
C ILE A 226 -7.26 0.65 -4.35
N ALA A 227 -6.01 0.95 -4.00
CA ALA A 227 -5.32 2.14 -4.47
C ALA A 227 -4.70 1.89 -5.85
N ASP A 228 -5.17 2.62 -6.86
CA ASP A 228 -4.42 2.74 -8.11
C ASP A 228 -3.32 3.78 -7.88
N THR A 229 -2.11 3.30 -7.83
CA THR A 229 -0.92 4.08 -7.55
C THR A 229 -0.05 4.13 -8.81
N PRO A 230 -0.34 5.04 -9.78
CA PRO A 230 0.43 5.09 -11.02
C PRO A 230 1.90 5.34 -10.71
N GLY A 231 2.76 4.43 -11.17
CA GLY A 231 4.19 4.57 -11.01
C GLY A 231 4.71 4.34 -9.60
N PHE A 232 4.03 3.54 -8.77
CA PHE A 232 4.54 3.12 -7.46
C PHE A 232 5.72 2.17 -7.69
N SER A 233 6.83 2.78 -8.10
CA SER A 233 8.06 2.07 -8.42
C SER A 233 9.01 2.12 -7.22
N MET A 234 9.92 1.19 -7.19
CA MET A 234 10.92 1.07 -6.13
C MET A 234 11.85 2.29 -6.06
N LEU A 235 12.02 3.02 -7.18
CA LEU A 235 12.86 4.22 -7.27
C LEU A 235 12.38 5.36 -6.37
N ASP A 236 11.10 5.45 -6.10
CA ASP A 236 10.54 6.51 -5.27
C ASP A 236 10.91 6.37 -3.78
N PHE A 237 11.29 5.17 -3.34
CA PHE A 237 11.63 4.91 -1.93
C PHE A 237 13.13 4.97 -1.64
N ILE A 238 13.98 4.75 -2.62
CA ILE A 238 15.45 4.63 -2.42
C ILE A 238 16.06 5.93 -1.87
N ASN A 239 15.45 7.08 -2.14
CA ASN A 239 16.00 8.40 -1.85
C ASN A 239 15.43 9.05 -0.57
N PHE A 240 14.69 8.31 0.25
CA PHE A 240 14.10 8.87 1.47
C PHE A 240 14.62 8.16 2.73
N ASN A 241 15.05 8.95 3.70
CA ASN A 241 15.29 8.47 5.05
C ASN A 241 13.94 8.40 5.77
N PHE A 242 13.34 7.23 5.83
CA PHE A 242 12.04 7.01 6.46
C PHE A 242 12.18 6.84 7.97
N PHE A 243 13.31 6.31 8.44
CA PHE A 243 13.59 6.00 9.84
C PHE A 243 15.10 5.87 10.06
N GLY A 244 15.52 5.89 11.32
CA GLY A 244 16.94 5.77 11.70
C GLY A 244 17.47 4.34 11.61
N LEU A 245 18.78 4.20 11.58
CA LEU A 245 19.42 2.86 11.58
C LEU A 245 19.10 2.07 12.86
N ASP A 246 18.91 2.76 13.97
CA ASP A 246 18.52 2.16 15.25
C ASP A 246 17.09 1.60 15.23
N GLU A 247 16.23 2.11 14.35
CA GLU A 247 14.87 1.61 14.15
C GLU A 247 14.81 0.44 13.15
N LEU A 248 15.83 0.29 12.31
CA LEU A 248 15.83 -0.69 11.21
C LEU A 248 15.61 -2.13 11.70
N VAL A 249 16.22 -2.50 12.82
CA VAL A 249 16.13 -3.86 13.36
C VAL A 249 14.68 -4.26 13.70
N TYR A 250 13.85 -3.30 14.06
CA TYR A 250 12.44 -3.56 14.42
C TYR A 250 11.53 -3.72 13.19
N THR A 251 12.06 -3.48 11.99
CA THR A 251 11.32 -3.65 10.74
C THR A 251 11.44 -5.04 10.13
N PHE A 252 12.25 -5.91 10.76
CA PHE A 252 12.47 -7.28 10.33
C PHE A 252 11.89 -8.26 11.36
N PRO A 253 10.71 -8.83 11.12
CA PRO A 253 10.03 -9.70 12.09
C PRO A 253 10.90 -10.88 12.55
N GLU A 254 11.76 -11.41 11.68
CA GLU A 254 12.64 -12.52 11.99
C GLU A 254 13.68 -12.19 13.08
N PHE A 255 13.93 -10.91 13.32
CA PHE A 255 14.87 -10.48 14.38
C PHE A 255 14.23 -10.36 15.76
N GLU A 256 12.90 -10.31 15.85
CA GLU A 256 12.20 -10.06 17.12
C GLU A 256 12.69 -10.95 18.27
N LYS A 257 12.86 -12.24 18.00
CA LYS A 257 13.32 -13.23 19.00
C LYS A 257 14.79 -13.05 19.45
N TYR A 258 15.55 -12.24 18.74
CA TYR A 258 16.98 -11.98 19.07
C TYR A 258 17.19 -10.61 19.70
N LEU A 259 16.17 -9.76 19.74
CA LEU A 259 16.27 -8.43 20.31
C LEU A 259 16.57 -8.53 21.82
N GLY A 260 17.47 -7.67 22.28
CA GLY A 260 17.92 -7.66 23.67
C GLY A 260 18.96 -8.73 24.04
N GLY A 261 19.28 -9.66 23.12
CA GLY A 261 20.27 -10.71 23.37
C GLY A 261 21.72 -10.32 23.07
N CYS A 262 21.95 -9.13 22.52
CA CYS A 262 23.30 -8.69 22.17
C CYS A 262 24.07 -8.21 23.40
N ARG A 263 25.40 -8.39 23.35
CA ARG A 263 26.31 -7.97 24.43
C ARG A 263 26.26 -6.44 24.67
N TYR A 264 26.04 -5.66 23.64
CA TYR A 264 26.03 -4.18 23.72
C TYR A 264 24.64 -3.63 23.43
N ARG A 265 24.20 -2.67 24.25
CA ARG A 265 22.88 -2.02 24.10
C ARG A 265 22.70 -1.26 22.79
N GLY A 266 23.78 -0.70 22.24
CA GLY A 266 23.78 0.03 20.98
C GLY A 266 24.23 -0.80 19.77
N CYS A 267 24.02 -2.10 19.82
CA CYS A 267 24.42 -3.01 18.73
C CYS A 267 23.64 -2.69 17.45
N THR A 268 24.37 -2.48 16.34
CA THR A 268 23.74 -2.25 15.04
C THR A 268 23.43 -3.56 14.30
N HIS A 269 23.77 -4.69 14.90
CA HIS A 269 23.53 -6.04 14.37
C HIS A 269 24.26 -6.32 13.04
N THR A 270 25.39 -5.64 12.81
CA THR A 270 26.16 -5.77 11.57
C THR A 270 27.47 -6.54 11.76
N LYS A 271 28.40 -5.99 12.54
CA LYS A 271 29.77 -6.53 12.68
C LYS A 271 30.25 -6.65 14.12
N GLU A 272 29.45 -6.25 15.08
CA GLU A 272 29.85 -6.20 16.48
C GLU A 272 30.07 -7.62 17.04
N GLU A 273 31.13 -7.76 17.81
CA GLU A 273 31.39 -8.98 18.54
C GLU A 273 30.28 -9.22 19.58
N GLY A 274 29.67 -10.39 19.54
CA GLY A 274 28.57 -10.71 20.44
C GLY A 274 27.16 -10.26 19.97
N UNK A 275 26.97 -10.08 18.86
CA UNK A 275 25.69 -9.79 18.32
C UNK A 275 24.90 -11.05 18.27
N UNK A 276 23.98 -11.00 18.65
CA UNK A 276 23.14 -12.10 18.71
C UNK A 276 22.55 -12.45 17.42
N UNK A 277 22.25 -11.44 16.82
CA UNK A 277 21.73 -11.51 15.60
C UNK A 277 22.69 -11.94 14.58
N UNK A 278 23.66 -11.44 14.64
CA UNK A 278 24.72 -11.73 13.87
C UNK A 278 25.50 -12.86 14.32
N UNK A 279 25.27 -13.10 15.20
CA UNK A 279 25.97 -14.11 15.68
C UNK A 279 25.76 -15.32 15.02
N GLY A 280 25.31 -15.37 13.99
CA GLY A 280 25.34 -16.46 13.06
C GLY A 280 24.14 -17.41 13.10
N ARG A 281 23.15 -17.12 13.88
CA ARG A 281 21.96 -18.01 13.93
C ARG A 281 20.77 -17.51 13.08
N CYS A 282 20.84 -16.26 12.60
CA CYS A 282 19.96 -15.79 11.53
C CYS A 282 20.53 -16.02 10.12
N ALA A 283 21.79 -16.36 10.05
CA ALA A 283 22.50 -16.34 8.77
C ALA A 283 22.77 -17.76 8.23
N GLU A 284 21.73 -18.46 7.90
CA GLU A 284 21.81 -19.23 6.67
C GLU A 284 21.45 -18.27 5.53
N LYS A 285 22.37 -17.37 5.22
CA LYS A 285 22.26 -16.61 3.97
C LYS A 285 22.22 -17.61 2.83
N PRO A 286 21.24 -17.53 1.94
CA PRO A 286 21.37 -18.23 0.68
C PRO A 286 22.60 -17.68 -0.06
N PRO A 287 23.29 -18.50 -0.82
CA PRO A 287 24.48 -18.10 -1.56
C PRO A 287 24.21 -16.96 -2.56
#